data_b79426ff8a2be9bd84fcc1c3bdf73c6d
#
_entry.id   b79426ff8a2be9bd84fcc1c3bdf73c6d
#
_cell.length_a   1.000
_cell.length_b   1.000
_cell.length_c   1.000
_cell.angle_alpha   90.00
_cell.angle_beta   90.00
_cell.angle_gamma   90.00
#
_symmetry.space_group_name_H-M   'P 1'
#
loop_
_entity.id
_entity.type
_entity.pdbx_description
1 polymer ?
#
loop_
_entity_poly.entity_id
_entity_poly.type
_entity_poly.pdbx_seq_one_letter_code
_entity_poly.pdbx_strand_id
1 'polypeptide(L)'
;MGRALIVSAGASSNEYLCARLTELGYTRPLIVPSGAEARRRMLESDFELIVVNAPLPDEFGHDLCATAVEKTDAGVVFLVKAAAAEQLLTPMSEQGVLLVCNPFSNTLFLQAIHMAAASN
;
A
#
# COMPACT_ATOMS: atom_id res chain seq x y z
N MET A 1 0.51 -12.38 12.85
CA MET A 1 -0.01 -11.41 11.88
C MET A 1 0.09 -11.98 10.48
N GLY A 2 -0.75 -11.53 9.59
CA GLY A 2 -0.77 -12.01 8.23
C GLY A 2 0.35 -11.45 7.38
N ARG A 3 0.22 -11.63 6.09
CA ARG A 3 1.22 -11.20 5.13
C ARG A 3 0.93 -9.80 4.62
N ALA A 4 1.99 -9.06 4.35
CA ALA A 4 1.89 -7.73 3.75
C ALA A 4 2.61 -7.70 2.40
N LEU A 5 2.04 -6.99 1.45
CA LEU A 5 2.64 -6.75 0.14
C LEU A 5 3.00 -5.28 0.05
N ILE A 6 4.25 -5.00 -0.31
CA ILE A 6 4.73 -3.63 -0.54
C ILE A 6 5.03 -3.49 -2.02
N VAL A 7 4.33 -2.57 -2.68
CA VAL A 7 4.56 -2.29 -4.11
C VAL A 7 5.33 -0.98 -4.20
N SER A 8 6.63 -1.09 -4.43
CA SER A 8 7.51 0.07 -4.39
C SER A 8 8.82 -0.23 -5.11
N ALA A 9 9.31 0.72 -5.91
CA ALA A 9 10.53 0.56 -6.68
C ALA A 9 11.76 1.23 -6.04
N GLY A 10 11.57 2.12 -5.08
CA GLY A 10 12.68 2.86 -4.48
C GLY A 10 13.36 2.10 -3.35
N ALA A 11 14.68 1.93 -3.42
CA ALA A 11 15.42 1.16 -2.42
C ALA A 11 15.27 1.70 -1.00
N SER A 12 15.42 3.01 -0.81
CA SER A 12 15.29 3.64 0.50
C SER A 12 13.87 3.51 1.06
N SER A 13 12.88 3.73 0.22
CA SER A 13 11.48 3.59 0.60
C SER A 13 11.17 2.15 0.99
N ASN A 14 11.71 1.19 0.22
CA ASN A 14 11.49 -0.22 0.48
C ASN A 14 12.05 -0.63 1.84
N GLU A 15 13.24 -0.17 2.19
CA GLU A 15 13.84 -0.44 3.49
C GLU A 15 12.98 0.12 4.62
N TYR A 16 12.54 1.37 4.49
CA TYR A 16 11.73 2.02 5.50
C TYR A 16 10.40 1.29 5.70
N LEU A 17 9.68 1.03 4.60
CA LEU A 17 8.38 0.38 4.67
C LEU A 17 8.48 -1.04 5.23
N CYS A 18 9.47 -1.79 4.79
CA CYS A 18 9.67 -3.15 5.27
C CYS A 18 9.96 -3.16 6.78
N ALA A 19 10.83 -2.26 7.24
CA ALA A 19 11.17 -2.16 8.65
C ALA A 19 9.95 -1.80 9.50
N ARG A 20 9.15 -0.84 9.06
CA ARG A 20 7.96 -0.42 9.81
C ARG A 20 6.92 -1.54 9.90
N LEU A 21 6.67 -2.22 8.80
CA LEU A 21 5.70 -3.32 8.82
C LEU A 21 6.19 -4.49 9.66
N THR A 22 7.48 -4.78 9.63
CA THR A 22 8.06 -5.82 10.45
C THR A 22 7.89 -5.51 11.94
N GLU A 23 8.08 -4.24 12.32
CA GLU A 23 7.87 -3.79 13.70
C GLU A 23 6.42 -3.98 14.14
N LEU A 24 5.48 -3.86 13.21
CA LEU A 24 4.05 -4.04 13.50
C LEU A 24 3.63 -5.50 13.54
N GLY A 25 4.53 -6.43 13.27
CA GLY A 25 4.25 -7.85 13.35
C GLY A 25 4.01 -8.56 12.04
N TYR A 26 4.11 -7.85 10.90
CA TYR A 26 3.99 -8.51 9.59
C TYR A 26 5.29 -9.25 9.30
N THR A 27 5.20 -10.56 9.22
CA THR A 27 6.38 -11.41 9.02
C THR A 27 6.78 -11.40 7.55
N ARG A 28 8.02 -10.99 7.27
CA ARG A 28 8.59 -10.99 5.93
C ARG A 28 7.69 -10.31 4.90
N PRO A 29 7.48 -8.99 4.99
CA PRO A 29 6.72 -8.28 3.96
C PRO A 29 7.33 -8.55 2.59
N LEU A 30 6.48 -8.85 1.61
CA LEU A 30 6.94 -9.10 0.25
C LEU A 30 7.01 -7.79 -0.50
N ILE A 31 8.14 -7.51 -1.14
CA ILE A 31 8.35 -6.27 -1.89
C ILE A 31 8.38 -6.60 -3.37
N VAL A 32 7.56 -5.92 -4.16
CA VAL A 32 7.56 -6.04 -5.62
C VAL A 32 7.68 -4.64 -6.24
N PRO A 33 8.38 -4.52 -7.38
CA PRO A 33 8.74 -3.20 -7.92
C PRO A 33 7.71 -2.59 -8.88
N SER A 34 6.65 -3.29 -9.24
CA SER A 34 5.74 -2.81 -10.28
C SER A 34 4.31 -3.27 -10.04
N GLY A 35 3.38 -2.62 -10.73
CA GLY A 35 1.97 -3.01 -10.69
C GLY A 35 1.73 -4.38 -11.31
N ALA A 36 2.44 -4.72 -12.38
CA ALA A 36 2.30 -6.02 -13.02
C ALA A 36 2.70 -7.14 -12.07
N GLU A 37 3.83 -7.00 -11.36
CA GLU A 37 4.26 -7.97 -10.36
C GLU A 37 3.25 -8.08 -9.22
N ALA A 38 2.74 -6.93 -8.76
CA ALA A 38 1.78 -6.91 -7.67
C ALA A 38 0.51 -7.68 -8.03
N ARG A 39 -0.01 -7.46 -9.23
CA ARG A 39 -1.22 -8.16 -9.70
C ARG A 39 -1.01 -9.66 -9.74
N ARG A 40 0.15 -10.08 -10.20
CA ARG A 40 0.48 -11.51 -10.24
C ARG A 40 0.54 -12.08 -8.83
N ARG A 41 1.16 -11.39 -7.89
CA ARG A 41 1.27 -11.86 -6.50
C ARG A 41 -0.10 -11.93 -5.82
N MET A 42 -0.97 -10.99 -6.11
CA MET A 42 -2.32 -11.00 -5.55
C MET A 42 -3.15 -12.21 -6.02
N LEU A 43 -2.84 -12.74 -7.19
CA LEU A 43 -3.50 -13.95 -7.68
C LEU A 43 -2.95 -15.22 -7.02
N GLU A 44 -1.70 -15.18 -6.60
CA GLU A 44 -1.00 -16.36 -6.06
C GLU A 44 -1.11 -16.51 -4.54
N SER A 45 -1.29 -15.41 -3.83
CA SER A 45 -1.25 -15.41 -2.37
C SER A 45 -2.28 -14.45 -1.79
N ASP A 46 -2.66 -14.71 -0.56
CA ASP A 46 -3.53 -13.81 0.20
C ASP A 46 -2.68 -12.84 1.02
N PHE A 47 -3.10 -11.59 1.08
CA PHE A 47 -2.43 -10.56 1.87
C PHE A 47 -3.45 -9.89 2.80
N GLU A 48 -3.03 -9.57 4.01
CA GLU A 48 -3.82 -8.78 4.94
C GLU A 48 -3.70 -7.29 4.66
N LEU A 49 -2.55 -6.89 4.12
CA LEU A 49 -2.23 -5.49 3.91
C LEU A 49 -1.48 -5.33 2.60
N ILE A 50 -1.86 -4.33 1.82
CA ILE A 50 -1.15 -3.96 0.58
C ILE A 50 -0.82 -2.48 0.66
N VAL A 51 0.46 -2.15 0.57
CA VAL A 51 0.95 -0.76 0.58
C VAL A 51 1.49 -0.45 -0.81
N VAL A 52 0.93 0.56 -1.46
CA VAL A 52 1.36 0.98 -2.80
C VAL A 52 2.03 2.34 -2.70
N ASN A 53 3.30 2.41 -3.08
CA ASN A 53 4.09 3.64 -3.04
C ASN A 53 4.19 4.24 -4.44
N ALA A 54 3.38 5.26 -4.71
CA ALA A 54 3.32 5.90 -6.02
C ALA A 54 4.47 6.89 -6.23
N PRO A 55 4.90 7.10 -7.48
CA PRO A 55 4.48 6.38 -8.67
C PRO A 55 5.26 5.08 -8.85
N LEU A 56 4.67 4.13 -9.59
CA LEU A 56 5.35 2.89 -9.94
C LEU A 56 5.99 3.05 -11.33
N PRO A 57 6.96 2.19 -11.69
CA PRO A 57 7.60 2.30 -13.01
C PRO A 57 6.65 2.09 -14.19
N ASP A 58 5.63 1.26 -14.03
CA ASP A 58 4.71 0.90 -15.11
C ASP A 58 3.34 1.55 -14.99
N GLU A 59 3.02 2.18 -13.87
CA GLU A 59 1.74 2.87 -13.69
C GLU A 59 1.81 3.78 -12.46
N PHE A 60 0.88 4.69 -12.34
CA PHE A 60 0.84 5.56 -11.16
C PHE A 60 0.50 4.77 -9.89
N GLY A 61 -0.47 3.86 -9.95
CA GLY A 61 -0.83 3.00 -8.84
C GLY A 61 -2.29 3.04 -8.40
N HIS A 62 -3.07 4.04 -8.84
CA HIS A 62 -4.47 4.15 -8.41
C HIS A 62 -5.33 3.00 -8.93
N ASP A 63 -5.09 2.55 -10.16
CA ASP A 63 -5.81 1.40 -10.72
C ASP A 63 -5.43 0.11 -9.99
N LEU A 64 -4.19 0.00 -9.58
CA LEU A 64 -3.72 -1.14 -8.80
C LEU A 64 -4.43 -1.19 -7.44
N CYS A 65 -4.60 -0.05 -6.79
CA CYS A 65 -5.33 0.03 -5.53
C CYS A 65 -6.78 -0.41 -5.70
N ALA A 66 -7.43 0.03 -6.77
CA ALA A 66 -8.79 -0.37 -7.07
C ALA A 66 -8.88 -1.89 -7.30
N THR A 67 -7.92 -2.46 -8.02
CA THR A 67 -7.85 -3.89 -8.24
C THR A 67 -7.67 -4.63 -6.91
N ALA A 68 -6.81 -4.13 -6.04
CA ALA A 68 -6.56 -4.76 -4.75
C ALA A 68 -7.82 -4.81 -3.88
N VAL A 69 -8.56 -3.71 -3.83
CA VAL A 69 -9.81 -3.66 -3.07
C VAL A 69 -10.85 -4.62 -3.66
N GLU A 70 -10.95 -4.66 -4.97
CA GLU A 70 -11.96 -5.48 -5.66
C GLU A 70 -11.65 -6.97 -5.58
N LYS A 71 -10.37 -7.34 -5.72
CA LYS A 71 -9.96 -8.74 -5.87
C LYS A 71 -9.47 -9.38 -4.58
N THR A 72 -9.20 -8.61 -3.54
CA THR A 72 -8.65 -9.16 -2.29
C THR A 72 -9.42 -8.63 -1.10
N ASP A 73 -9.18 -9.25 0.06
CA ASP A 73 -9.73 -8.79 1.34
C ASP A 73 -8.71 -7.95 2.12
N ALA A 74 -7.61 -7.59 1.49
CA ALA A 74 -6.54 -6.83 2.14
C ALA A 74 -6.95 -5.39 2.42
N GLY A 75 -6.42 -4.82 3.50
CA GLY A 75 -6.45 -3.38 3.69
C GLY A 75 -5.46 -2.75 2.71
N VAL A 76 -5.82 -1.63 2.09
CA VAL A 76 -4.99 -1.00 1.07
C VAL A 76 -4.60 0.41 1.49
N VAL A 77 -3.30 0.69 1.51
CA VAL A 77 -2.75 2.01 1.81
C VAL A 77 -2.02 2.51 0.58
N PHE A 78 -2.33 3.72 0.15
CA PHE A 78 -1.74 4.33 -1.04
C PHE A 78 -0.93 5.55 -0.64
N LEU A 79 0.38 5.50 -0.87
CA LEU A 79 1.29 6.59 -0.54
C LEU A 79 1.51 7.43 -1.78
N VAL A 80 1.14 8.71 -1.71
CA VAL A 80 1.23 9.62 -2.86
C VAL A 80 1.86 10.94 -2.45
N LYS A 81 2.37 11.69 -3.43
CA LYS A 81 2.86 13.05 -3.18
C LYS A 81 1.67 13.98 -2.96
N ALA A 82 1.89 15.04 -2.18
CA ALA A 82 0.85 16.01 -1.86
C ALA A 82 0.15 16.58 -3.10
N ALA A 83 0.90 16.79 -4.18
CA ALA A 83 0.34 17.33 -5.42
C ALA A 83 -0.76 16.45 -6.02
N ALA A 84 -0.69 15.14 -5.83
CA ALA A 84 -1.68 14.21 -6.35
C ALA A 84 -2.79 13.91 -5.35
N ALA A 85 -2.55 14.14 -4.06
CA ALA A 85 -3.45 13.73 -3.00
C ALA A 85 -4.83 14.38 -3.08
N GLU A 86 -4.88 15.67 -3.40
CA GLU A 86 -6.13 16.42 -3.47
C GLU A 86 -7.14 15.78 -4.43
N GLN A 87 -6.66 15.37 -5.60
CA GLN A 87 -7.51 14.80 -6.63
C GLN A 87 -7.90 13.36 -6.34
N LEU A 88 -7.09 12.65 -5.56
CA LEU A 88 -7.27 11.23 -5.32
C LEU A 88 -7.99 10.91 -4.02
N LEU A 89 -8.00 11.84 -3.07
CA LEU A 89 -8.54 11.56 -1.74
C LEU A 89 -9.97 11.04 -1.76
N THR A 90 -10.88 11.75 -2.42
CA THR A 90 -12.29 11.34 -2.45
C THR A 90 -12.50 10.01 -3.18
N PRO A 91 -12.01 9.85 -4.44
CA PRO A 91 -12.24 8.58 -5.13
C PRO A 91 -11.58 7.38 -4.43
N MET A 92 -10.39 7.57 -3.86
CA MET A 92 -9.72 6.47 -3.17
C MET A 92 -10.42 6.12 -1.87
N SER A 93 -10.84 7.13 -1.12
CA SER A 93 -11.59 6.94 0.13
C SER A 93 -12.90 6.20 -0.12
N GLU A 94 -13.62 6.57 -1.17
CA GLU A 94 -14.87 5.91 -1.54
C GLU A 94 -14.67 4.45 -1.90
N GLN A 95 -13.50 4.08 -2.42
CA GLN A 95 -13.17 2.71 -2.74
C GLN A 95 -12.63 1.92 -1.54
N GLY A 96 -12.44 2.59 -0.40
CA GLY A 96 -11.91 1.94 0.78
C GLY A 96 -10.39 1.91 0.85
N VAL A 97 -9.71 2.77 0.09
CA VAL A 97 -8.27 2.90 0.09
C VAL A 97 -7.87 4.04 1.02
N LEU A 98 -6.92 3.80 1.92
CA LEU A 98 -6.40 4.85 2.78
C LEU A 98 -5.26 5.57 2.09
N LEU A 99 -5.40 6.88 1.93
CA LEU A 99 -4.41 7.71 1.25
C LEU A 99 -3.51 8.40 2.26
N VAL A 100 -2.20 8.30 2.05
CA VAL A 100 -1.20 8.98 2.90
C VAL A 100 -0.31 9.83 2.02
N CYS A 101 -0.18 11.12 2.36
CA CYS A 101 0.64 12.06 1.59
C CYS A 101 2.11 11.99 1.98
N ASN A 102 3.00 11.91 1.01
CA ASN A 102 4.42 12.07 1.23
C ASN A 102 4.77 13.57 1.24
N PRO A 103 5.63 14.03 2.13
CA PRO A 103 6.25 13.30 3.22
C PRO A 103 5.27 13.05 4.37
N PHE A 104 5.36 11.90 4.99
CA PHE A 104 4.49 11.56 6.11
C PHE A 104 5.34 11.27 7.35
N SER A 105 4.75 11.48 8.53
CA SER A 105 5.40 11.12 9.77
C SER A 105 5.22 9.64 10.04
N ASN A 106 6.10 9.09 10.86
CA ASN A 106 5.99 7.71 11.28
C ASN A 106 4.64 7.44 11.95
N THR A 107 4.17 8.40 12.76
CA THR A 107 2.89 8.29 13.45
C THR A 107 1.72 8.18 12.47
N LEU A 108 1.70 9.03 11.44
CA LEU A 108 0.62 8.99 10.43
C LEU A 108 0.63 7.68 9.66
N PHE A 109 1.81 7.18 9.33
CA PHE A 109 1.91 5.91 8.62
C PHE A 109 1.39 4.76 9.47
N LEU A 110 1.78 4.69 10.75
CA LEU A 110 1.31 3.66 11.66
C LEU A 110 -0.20 3.71 11.85
N GLN A 111 -0.76 4.92 11.97
CA GLN A 111 -2.21 5.09 12.09
C GLN A 111 -2.93 4.56 10.85
N ALA A 112 -2.41 4.87 9.66
CA ALA A 112 -3.00 4.40 8.40
C ALA A 112 -2.99 2.87 8.32
N ILE A 113 -1.89 2.25 8.72
CA ILE A 113 -1.79 0.80 8.72
C ILE A 113 -2.83 0.18 9.67
N HIS A 114 -2.95 0.72 10.87
CA HIS A 114 -3.94 0.24 11.83
C HIS A 114 -5.37 0.38 11.30
N MET A 115 -5.69 1.49 10.69
CA MET A 115 -7.02 1.72 10.12
C MET A 115 -7.30 0.78 8.96
N ALA A 116 -6.33 0.55 8.09
CA ALA A 116 -6.48 -0.36 6.97
C ALA A 116 -6.72 -1.79 7.44
N ALA A 117 -5.96 -2.24 8.42
CA ALA A 117 -6.09 -3.58 8.98
C ALA A 117 -7.44 -3.76 9.68
N ALA A 118 -7.92 -2.72 10.37
CA ALA A 118 -9.18 -2.79 11.12
C ALA A 118 -10.42 -2.81 10.23
N SER A 119 -10.31 -2.32 8.99
CA SER A 119 -11.47 -2.25 8.09
C SER A 119 -11.74 -3.55 7.33
N ASN A 120 -10.95 -4.56 7.57
CA ASN A 120 -11.11 -5.88 6.90
C ASN A 120 -12.00 -6.82 7.69
#